data_808094602270303373d1c4a895364f2b
#
_entry.id   808094602270303373d1c4a895364f2b
#
_cell.length_a   1.000
_cell.length_b   1.000
_cell.length_c   1.000
_cell.angle_alpha   90.00
_cell.angle_beta   90.00
_cell.angle_gamma   90.00
#
_symmetry.space_group_name_H-M   'P 1'
#
loop_
_entity.id
_entity.type
_entity.pdbx_description
1 polymer ?
#
loop_
_entity_poly.entity_id
_entity_poly.type
_entity_poly.pdbx_seq_one_letter_code
_entity_poly.pdbx_strand_id
1 'polypeptide(L)'
;MSELMNRRRFIKTAGWGAVGLAFAAKTLPAAGKGNLFEISLGEYSLHRTLAAGKLDHLDFAKVTKEVYGIDAVEFWSGPFNGRVEDISYVADLKARSADLGVKNLLILVDGEGNLGDPDEAKRQKAVDNHKKWLEAAKTLGCDSIRVNARSRGEYDEQLKLAADGLRRLSELGASYRLNVIVENHGGLSSNGKWLASVMKTVNLPNCGTLPDFGNFHEYDRYLGVKETMPFAKAVSAKSHEFDEDGNEVRTDYRKMMKIVLAANYHGYVGIEYEGRKHSEDEGIKLTKKLLETVRAELSA
;
A
#
# COMPACT_ATOMS: atom_id res chain seq x y z
N MET A 1 61.77 41.93 -36.10
CA MET A 1 61.96 41.58 -34.69
C MET A 1 60.51 41.34 -34.17
N SER A 2 60.12 40.10 -34.13
CA SER A 2 59.74 39.17 -33.02
C SER A 2 58.75 39.82 -32.11
N GLU A 3 57.57 39.22 -31.87
CA GLU A 3 57.41 37.93 -31.27
C GLU A 3 55.93 37.42 -31.46
N LEU A 4 55.84 36.13 -31.62
CA LEU A 4 54.62 35.32 -31.62
C LEU A 4 53.93 35.32 -30.24
N MET A 5 52.64 35.55 -30.19
CA MET A 5 51.88 35.23 -29.02
C MET A 5 50.65 34.35 -29.34
N ASN A 6 50.68 33.23 -28.71
CA ASN A 6 49.84 32.06 -28.80
C ASN A 6 48.38 32.33 -28.38
N ARG A 7 47.39 32.05 -29.24
CA ARG A 7 45.99 32.10 -28.90
C ARG A 7 45.55 30.73 -28.38
N ARG A 8 45.44 30.59 -27.05
CA ARG A 8 44.69 29.48 -26.46
C ARG A 8 43.18 29.82 -26.41
N ARG A 9 42.40 29.08 -27.19
CA ARG A 9 40.96 29.09 -27.14
C ARG A 9 40.48 28.57 -25.79
N PHE A 10 39.70 29.35 -25.06
CA PHE A 10 38.94 28.95 -23.92
C PHE A 10 37.55 28.48 -24.42
N ILE A 11 37.37 27.17 -24.51
CA ILE A 11 36.02 26.58 -24.72
C ILE A 11 35.31 26.57 -23.37
N LYS A 12 34.30 27.42 -23.20
CA LYS A 12 33.35 27.33 -22.10
C LYS A 12 32.38 26.23 -22.42
N THR A 13 32.55 25.03 -21.89
CA THR A 13 31.55 23.99 -21.80
C THR A 13 30.58 24.37 -20.69
N ALA A 14 29.35 24.75 -21.05
CA ALA A 14 28.28 24.86 -20.13
C ALA A 14 27.86 23.43 -19.72
N GLY A 15 28.33 22.99 -18.55
CA GLY A 15 27.88 21.75 -17.94
C GLY A 15 26.46 21.95 -17.43
N TRP A 16 25.48 21.27 -18.03
CA TRP A 16 24.19 21.07 -17.45
C TRP A 16 24.35 20.11 -16.29
N GLY A 17 24.34 20.66 -15.08
CA GLY A 17 24.26 19.86 -13.87
C GLY A 17 22.88 19.24 -13.79
N ALA A 18 22.77 17.97 -14.16
CA ALA A 18 21.65 17.14 -13.75
C ALA A 18 21.69 17.05 -12.22
N VAL A 19 20.82 17.80 -11.55
CA VAL A 19 20.53 17.59 -10.12
C VAL A 19 19.79 16.27 -10.02
N GLY A 20 20.53 15.19 -9.92
CA GLY A 20 19.99 13.90 -9.53
C GLY A 20 19.52 14.02 -8.07
N LEU A 21 18.23 14.23 -7.87
CA LEU A 21 17.58 13.97 -6.59
C LEU A 21 17.75 12.48 -6.30
N ALA A 22 18.78 12.13 -5.54
CA ALA A 22 18.94 10.80 -4.99
C ALA A 22 17.75 10.59 -4.01
N PHE A 23 16.67 9.97 -4.49
CA PHE A 23 15.70 9.34 -3.63
C PHE A 23 16.44 8.19 -2.93
N ALA A 24 16.91 8.43 -1.71
CA ALA A 24 17.16 7.33 -0.81
C ALA A 24 15.79 6.64 -0.64
N ALA A 25 15.60 5.50 -1.31
CA ALA A 25 14.48 4.64 -1.01
C ALA A 25 14.52 4.42 0.50
N LYS A 26 13.53 4.96 1.24
CA LYS A 26 13.29 4.50 2.60
C LYS A 26 13.02 3.02 2.46
N THR A 27 14.03 2.22 2.77
CA THR A 27 13.82 0.78 2.98
C THR A 27 12.73 0.67 4.02
N LEU A 28 11.67 -0.08 3.72
CA LEU A 28 10.71 -0.50 4.71
C LEU A 28 11.50 -0.93 5.95
N PRO A 29 11.09 -0.54 7.18
CA PRO A 29 11.77 -1.00 8.37
C PRO A 29 11.85 -2.52 8.28
N ALA A 30 13.06 -3.04 8.26
CA ALA A 30 13.31 -4.46 8.29
C ALA A 30 12.55 -5.04 9.49
N ALA A 31 11.96 -6.22 9.30
CA ALA A 31 11.40 -7.01 10.39
C ALA A 31 12.36 -6.98 11.58
N GLY A 32 11.84 -6.85 12.80
CA GLY A 32 12.64 -6.85 14.01
C GLY A 32 13.59 -8.06 14.01
N LYS A 33 14.80 -7.93 14.59
CA LYS A 33 15.81 -9.01 14.59
C LYS A 33 15.15 -10.33 15.04
N GLY A 34 14.88 -11.22 14.11
CA GLY A 34 14.33 -12.55 14.35
C GLY A 34 13.02 -12.90 13.63
N ASN A 35 12.22 -11.97 13.18
CA ASN A 35 10.98 -12.27 12.47
C ASN A 35 11.15 -12.25 10.95
N LEU A 36 10.55 -13.22 10.25
CA LEU A 36 10.52 -13.26 8.78
C LEU A 36 9.68 -12.11 8.20
N PHE A 37 8.65 -11.70 8.92
CA PHE A 37 7.77 -10.57 8.59
C PHE A 37 7.06 -10.09 9.88
N GLU A 38 6.57 -8.86 9.86
CA GLU A 38 5.73 -8.32 10.93
C GLU A 38 4.25 -8.35 10.54
N ILE A 39 3.36 -8.21 11.53
CA ILE A 39 1.91 -8.23 11.32
C ILE A 39 1.35 -6.84 11.60
N SER A 40 0.50 -6.35 10.73
CA SER A 40 -0.33 -5.14 10.91
C SER A 40 -1.81 -5.48 10.87
N LEU A 41 -2.65 -4.55 11.30
CA LEU A 41 -4.11 -4.65 11.20
C LEU A 41 -4.64 -3.58 10.23
N GLY A 42 -5.32 -4.03 9.17
CA GLY A 42 -6.12 -3.19 8.31
C GLY A 42 -7.45 -2.83 8.96
N GLU A 43 -7.74 -1.53 9.02
CA GLU A 43 -8.94 -1.00 9.68
C GLU A 43 -10.24 -1.51 9.05
N TYR A 44 -10.20 -1.85 7.75
CA TYR A 44 -11.35 -2.44 7.07
C TYR A 44 -11.80 -3.76 7.70
N SER A 45 -10.93 -4.49 8.40
CA SER A 45 -11.30 -5.67 9.20
C SER A 45 -12.37 -5.39 10.26
N LEU A 46 -12.53 -4.12 10.67
CA LEU A 46 -13.51 -3.66 11.66
C LEU A 46 -14.62 -2.78 11.04
N HIS A 47 -14.83 -2.87 9.71
CA HIS A 47 -15.75 -2.00 8.98
C HIS A 47 -17.20 -2.07 9.49
N ARG A 48 -17.69 -3.25 9.92
CA ARG A 48 -19.03 -3.39 10.49
C ARG A 48 -19.15 -2.79 11.89
N THR A 49 -18.12 -2.99 12.71
CA THR A 49 -18.02 -2.43 14.07
C THR A 49 -17.97 -0.91 14.03
N LEU A 50 -17.18 -0.34 13.12
CA LEU A 50 -17.08 1.10 12.87
C LEU A 50 -18.40 1.68 12.32
N ALA A 51 -18.98 1.03 11.32
CA ALA A 51 -20.26 1.45 10.73
C ALA A 51 -21.43 1.40 11.73
N ALA A 52 -21.38 0.47 12.70
CA ALA A 52 -22.38 0.36 13.78
C ALA A 52 -22.12 1.36 14.93
N GLY A 53 -21.09 2.21 14.86
CA GLY A 53 -20.72 3.15 15.92
C GLY A 53 -20.26 2.49 17.22
N LYS A 54 -19.85 1.22 17.19
CA LYS A 54 -19.37 0.46 18.34
C LYS A 54 -17.86 0.68 18.61
N LEU A 55 -17.16 1.25 17.65
CA LEU A 55 -15.76 1.67 17.75
C LEU A 55 -15.64 3.08 17.18
N ASP A 56 -15.02 3.98 17.93
CA ASP A 56 -14.61 5.28 17.40
C ASP A 56 -13.31 5.11 16.60
N HIS A 57 -13.24 5.76 15.44
CA HIS A 57 -12.04 5.75 14.60
C HIS A 57 -10.78 6.20 15.37
N LEU A 58 -10.91 7.17 16.28
CA LEU A 58 -9.81 7.62 17.13
C LEU A 58 -9.27 6.53 18.08
N ASP A 59 -10.05 5.50 18.37
CA ASP A 59 -9.64 4.40 19.24
C ASP A 59 -9.13 3.16 18.45
N PHE A 60 -9.04 3.22 17.12
CA PHE A 60 -8.61 2.09 16.30
C PHE A 60 -7.20 1.58 16.69
N ALA A 61 -6.21 2.47 16.83
CA ALA A 61 -4.86 2.09 17.24
C ALA A 61 -4.84 1.46 18.64
N LYS A 62 -5.68 1.96 19.58
CA LYS A 62 -5.82 1.42 20.92
C LYS A 62 -6.36 0.00 20.89
N VAL A 63 -7.45 -0.25 20.17
CA VAL A 63 -8.04 -1.59 20.03
C VAL A 63 -7.03 -2.54 19.36
N THR A 64 -6.34 -2.09 18.35
CA THR A 64 -5.30 -2.88 17.68
C THR A 64 -4.21 -3.33 18.65
N LYS A 65 -3.74 -2.44 19.52
CA LYS A 65 -2.71 -2.75 20.51
C LYS A 65 -3.24 -3.59 21.67
N GLU A 66 -4.32 -3.14 22.32
CA GLU A 66 -4.77 -3.71 23.59
C GLU A 66 -5.56 -5.03 23.41
N VAL A 67 -6.32 -5.17 22.33
CA VAL A 67 -7.15 -6.36 22.07
C VAL A 67 -6.43 -7.40 21.23
N TYR A 68 -5.67 -6.96 20.21
CA TYR A 68 -5.03 -7.88 19.29
C TYR A 68 -3.52 -8.03 19.50
N GLY A 69 -2.89 -7.17 20.31
CA GLY A 69 -1.45 -7.20 20.54
C GLY A 69 -0.65 -6.96 19.26
N ILE A 70 -1.14 -6.06 18.39
CA ILE A 70 -0.52 -5.68 17.12
C ILE A 70 0.00 -4.24 17.24
N ASP A 71 1.22 -3.99 16.76
CA ASP A 71 1.94 -2.72 16.93
C ASP A 71 1.97 -1.88 15.65
N ALA A 72 1.13 -2.19 14.66
CA ALA A 72 1.05 -1.45 13.41
C ALA A 72 -0.35 -1.47 12.83
N VAL A 73 -0.77 -0.32 12.25
CA VAL A 73 -2.11 -0.11 11.69
C VAL A 73 -2.05 0.37 10.24
N GLU A 74 -3.09 0.00 9.50
CA GLU A 74 -3.37 0.46 8.14
C GLU A 74 -4.77 1.08 8.16
N PHE A 75 -4.83 2.41 8.10
CA PHE A 75 -6.10 3.14 8.13
C PHE A 75 -6.91 2.94 6.85
N TRP A 76 -8.21 3.14 6.95
CA TRP A 76 -9.14 3.15 5.82
C TRP A 76 -9.85 4.51 5.70
N SER A 77 -10.08 4.98 4.48
CA SER A 77 -10.66 6.30 4.20
C SER A 77 -12.10 6.49 4.73
N GLY A 78 -12.87 5.41 4.84
CA GLY A 78 -14.28 5.47 5.26
C GLY A 78 -14.51 6.12 6.62
N PRO A 79 -13.83 5.69 7.70
CA PRO A 79 -14.02 6.24 9.04
C PRO A 79 -13.62 7.71 9.22
N PHE A 80 -12.81 8.26 8.32
CA PHE A 80 -12.52 9.70 8.35
C PHE A 80 -13.78 10.56 8.19
N ASN A 81 -14.79 10.04 7.49
CA ASN A 81 -16.10 10.68 7.37
C ASN A 81 -16.03 12.19 7.01
N GLY A 82 -15.24 12.53 5.99
CA GLY A 82 -15.00 13.90 5.53
C GLY A 82 -14.00 14.72 6.36
N ARG A 83 -13.48 14.20 7.48
CA ARG A 83 -12.54 14.92 8.37
C ARG A 83 -11.06 14.78 7.98
N VAL A 84 -10.76 14.25 6.81
CA VAL A 84 -9.38 14.05 6.35
C VAL A 84 -8.58 15.36 6.25
N GLU A 85 -9.25 16.48 5.98
CA GLU A 85 -8.66 17.83 5.90
C GLU A 85 -8.68 18.56 7.25
N ASP A 86 -9.28 18.00 8.29
CA ASP A 86 -9.21 18.51 9.66
C ASP A 86 -7.85 18.14 10.28
N ILE A 87 -6.95 19.12 10.29
CA ILE A 87 -5.57 18.95 10.78
C ILE A 87 -5.55 18.50 12.24
N SER A 88 -6.47 19.00 13.06
CA SER A 88 -6.54 18.68 14.49
C SER A 88 -6.95 17.22 14.69
N TYR A 89 -7.89 16.73 13.90
CA TYR A 89 -8.36 15.35 13.92
C TYR A 89 -7.27 14.37 13.50
N VAL A 90 -6.58 14.67 12.39
CA VAL A 90 -5.49 13.83 11.90
C VAL A 90 -4.31 13.84 12.87
N ALA A 91 -4.05 14.96 13.53
CA ALA A 91 -3.01 15.07 14.56
C ALA A 91 -3.37 14.26 15.82
N ASP A 92 -4.65 14.21 16.23
CA ASP A 92 -5.12 13.40 17.36
C ASP A 92 -4.96 11.90 17.04
N LEU A 93 -5.34 11.42 15.87
CA LEU A 93 -5.07 10.04 15.42
C LEU A 93 -3.59 9.68 15.54
N LYS A 94 -2.70 10.58 15.08
CA LYS A 94 -1.26 10.38 15.17
C LYS A 94 -0.78 10.30 16.62
N ALA A 95 -1.22 11.23 17.47
CA ALA A 95 -0.83 11.30 18.88
C ALA A 95 -1.22 10.02 19.61
N ARG A 96 -2.46 9.56 19.44
CA ARG A 96 -2.96 8.33 20.06
C ARG A 96 -2.17 7.08 19.62
N SER A 97 -1.83 6.97 18.32
CA SER A 97 -0.98 5.88 17.86
C SER A 97 0.43 5.96 18.47
N ALA A 98 1.01 7.16 18.52
CA ALA A 98 2.35 7.37 19.06
C ALA A 98 2.44 7.08 20.55
N ASP A 99 1.44 7.50 21.35
CA ASP A 99 1.36 7.25 22.80
C ASP A 99 1.32 5.75 23.13
N LEU A 100 0.76 4.94 22.21
CA LEU A 100 0.68 3.48 22.34
C LEU A 100 1.89 2.76 21.72
N GLY A 101 2.80 3.47 21.07
CA GLY A 101 3.90 2.88 20.32
C GLY A 101 3.44 2.13 19.06
N VAL A 102 2.25 2.45 18.53
CA VAL A 102 1.68 1.85 17.32
C VAL A 102 2.14 2.61 16.08
N LYS A 103 2.62 1.90 15.07
CA LYS A 103 3.06 2.48 13.80
C LYS A 103 1.88 2.66 12.84
N ASN A 104 1.80 3.80 12.18
CA ASN A 104 0.87 4.08 11.10
C ASN A 104 1.57 3.76 9.77
N LEU A 105 1.09 2.78 9.01
CA LEU A 105 1.80 2.30 7.82
C LEU A 105 1.28 2.94 6.53
N LEU A 106 -0.03 2.97 6.37
CA LEU A 106 -0.68 3.48 5.16
C LEU A 106 -2.13 3.90 5.41
N ILE A 107 -2.73 4.56 4.42
CA ILE A 107 -4.17 4.78 4.32
C ILE A 107 -4.69 4.07 3.07
N LEU A 108 -5.68 3.19 3.22
CA LEU A 108 -6.46 2.58 2.14
C LEU A 108 -7.48 3.60 1.64
N VAL A 109 -7.25 4.17 0.45
CA VAL A 109 -8.08 5.25 -0.11
C VAL A 109 -9.07 4.71 -1.12
N ASP A 110 -10.35 4.95 -0.87
CA ASP A 110 -11.45 4.62 -1.76
C ASP A 110 -12.30 5.87 -2.10
N GLY A 111 -13.04 5.82 -3.22
CA GLY A 111 -14.08 6.81 -3.55
C GLY A 111 -13.58 8.09 -4.24
N GLU A 112 -12.29 8.24 -4.52
CA GLU A 112 -11.72 9.49 -5.06
C GLU A 112 -11.71 9.60 -6.60
N GLY A 113 -12.47 8.75 -7.29
CA GLY A 113 -12.53 8.68 -8.75
C GLY A 113 -11.59 7.62 -9.34
N ASN A 114 -11.58 7.52 -10.66
CA ASN A 114 -10.82 6.50 -11.37
C ASN A 114 -9.50 7.09 -11.89
N LEU A 115 -8.38 6.61 -11.38
CA LEU A 115 -7.05 7.04 -11.83
C LEU A 115 -6.75 6.65 -13.30
N GLY A 116 -7.51 5.73 -13.87
CA GLY A 116 -7.45 5.37 -15.29
C GLY A 116 -8.70 5.82 -16.06
N ASP A 117 -9.40 6.90 -15.67
CA ASP A 117 -10.60 7.35 -16.39
C ASP A 117 -10.23 7.72 -17.85
N PRO A 118 -10.99 7.25 -18.87
CA PRO A 118 -10.76 7.64 -20.26
C PRO A 118 -10.85 9.14 -20.51
N ASP A 119 -11.72 9.84 -19.77
CA ASP A 119 -11.80 11.30 -19.79
C ASP A 119 -10.62 11.89 -18.99
N GLU A 120 -9.77 12.67 -19.69
CA GLU A 120 -8.57 13.24 -19.08
C GLU A 120 -8.88 14.18 -17.92
N ALA A 121 -9.93 14.97 -18.01
CA ALA A 121 -10.31 15.90 -16.94
C ALA A 121 -10.76 15.15 -15.69
N LYS A 122 -11.49 14.03 -15.84
CA LYS A 122 -11.90 13.17 -14.72
C LYS A 122 -10.71 12.44 -14.13
N ARG A 123 -9.77 11.97 -14.97
CA ARG A 123 -8.53 11.33 -14.53
C ARG A 123 -7.66 12.30 -13.73
N GLN A 124 -7.51 13.55 -14.21
CA GLN A 124 -6.81 14.59 -13.46
C GLN A 124 -7.53 14.92 -12.15
N LYS A 125 -8.86 15.06 -12.17
CA LYS A 125 -9.65 15.29 -10.96
C LYS A 125 -9.48 14.17 -9.92
N ALA A 126 -9.37 12.91 -10.36
CA ALA A 126 -9.07 11.81 -9.44
C ALA A 126 -7.69 11.98 -8.79
N VAL A 127 -6.67 12.37 -9.55
CA VAL A 127 -5.35 12.69 -8.97
C VAL A 127 -5.45 13.82 -7.95
N ASP A 128 -6.14 14.91 -8.28
CA ASP A 128 -6.31 16.08 -7.38
C ASP A 128 -7.04 15.70 -6.09
N ASN A 129 -8.06 14.84 -6.17
CA ASN A 129 -8.82 14.36 -5.02
C ASN A 129 -7.96 13.57 -4.02
N HIS A 130 -6.91 12.88 -4.49
CA HIS A 130 -6.01 12.12 -3.62
C HIS A 130 -5.03 13.02 -2.84
N LYS A 131 -4.90 14.31 -3.18
CA LYS A 131 -3.96 15.22 -2.52
C LYS A 131 -4.18 15.31 -1.01
N LYS A 132 -5.43 15.46 -0.56
CA LYS A 132 -5.80 15.49 0.86
C LYS A 132 -5.35 14.24 1.62
N TRP A 133 -5.35 13.07 0.96
CA TRP A 133 -4.91 11.80 1.53
C TRP A 133 -3.38 11.70 1.64
N LEU A 134 -2.64 12.29 0.70
CA LEU A 134 -1.19 12.42 0.81
C LEU A 134 -0.81 13.35 1.98
N GLU A 135 -1.56 14.44 2.19
CA GLU A 135 -1.36 15.35 3.31
C GLU A 135 -1.64 14.67 4.65
N ALA A 136 -2.76 13.94 4.75
CA ALA A 136 -3.12 13.18 5.93
C ALA A 136 -2.12 12.06 6.22
N ALA A 137 -1.75 11.26 5.22
CA ALA A 137 -0.77 10.18 5.37
C ALA A 137 0.60 10.70 5.84
N LYS A 138 1.06 11.83 5.29
CA LYS A 138 2.28 12.49 5.77
C LYS A 138 2.16 12.94 7.22
N THR A 139 1.04 13.54 7.60
CA THR A 139 0.78 13.99 8.98
C THR A 139 0.77 12.82 9.94
N LEU A 140 0.09 11.72 9.61
CA LEU A 140 0.06 10.47 10.38
C LEU A 140 1.43 9.80 10.51
N GLY A 141 2.36 10.09 9.59
CA GLY A 141 3.67 9.43 9.52
C GLY A 141 3.64 8.11 8.77
N CYS A 142 2.62 7.89 7.93
CA CYS A 142 2.53 6.75 7.03
C CYS A 142 3.66 6.77 5.98
N ASP A 143 3.96 5.59 5.43
CA ASP A 143 4.90 5.43 4.33
C ASP A 143 4.21 5.41 2.95
N SER A 144 2.90 5.15 2.91
CA SER A 144 2.14 4.95 1.66
C SER A 144 0.70 5.43 1.74
N ILE A 145 0.09 5.67 0.58
CA ILE A 145 -1.36 5.55 0.37
C ILE A 145 -1.63 4.40 -0.58
N ARG A 146 -2.67 3.59 -0.31
CA ARG A 146 -3.16 2.57 -1.25
C ARG A 146 -4.31 3.16 -2.06
N VAL A 147 -4.25 2.97 -3.36
CA VAL A 147 -5.23 3.48 -4.33
C VAL A 147 -5.71 2.37 -5.26
N ASN A 148 -6.78 2.64 -6.01
CA ASN A 148 -7.34 1.73 -6.99
C ASN A 148 -6.93 2.15 -8.42
N ALA A 149 -6.46 1.19 -9.23
CA ALA A 149 -6.14 1.41 -10.64
C ALA A 149 -7.36 1.17 -11.55
N ARG A 150 -8.51 1.76 -11.21
CA ARG A 150 -9.75 1.59 -11.98
C ARG A 150 -9.69 2.35 -13.29
N SER A 151 -10.14 1.69 -14.38
CA SER A 151 -10.24 2.23 -15.73
C SER A 151 -11.42 1.61 -16.49
N ARG A 152 -11.61 1.97 -17.75
CA ARG A 152 -12.59 1.40 -18.68
C ARG A 152 -12.01 1.37 -20.09
N GLY A 153 -12.52 0.46 -20.93
CA GLY A 153 -12.05 0.25 -22.30
C GLY A 153 -11.37 -1.11 -22.46
N GLU A 154 -10.63 -1.26 -23.55
CA GLU A 154 -9.88 -2.46 -23.84
C GLU A 154 -8.64 -2.63 -22.93
N TYR A 155 -8.11 -3.84 -22.85
CA TYR A 155 -7.01 -4.20 -21.96
C TYR A 155 -5.80 -3.25 -22.04
N ASP A 156 -5.31 -2.97 -23.24
CA ASP A 156 -4.13 -2.12 -23.46
C ASP A 156 -4.45 -0.64 -23.27
N GLU A 157 -5.68 -0.22 -23.52
CA GLU A 157 -6.15 1.14 -23.27
C GLU A 157 -6.22 1.40 -21.77
N GLN A 158 -6.87 0.52 -21.02
CA GLN A 158 -6.93 0.62 -19.55
C GLN A 158 -5.54 0.66 -18.92
N LEU A 159 -4.58 -0.15 -19.45
CA LEU A 159 -3.20 -0.15 -18.97
C LEU A 159 -2.55 1.22 -19.12
N LYS A 160 -2.67 1.84 -20.29
CA LYS A 160 -2.08 3.16 -20.58
C LYS A 160 -2.70 4.25 -19.70
N LEU A 161 -4.02 4.24 -19.58
CA LEU A 161 -4.76 5.23 -18.81
C LEU A 161 -4.47 5.11 -17.30
N ALA A 162 -4.47 3.89 -16.76
CA ALA A 162 -4.12 3.65 -15.36
C ALA A 162 -2.66 4.05 -15.08
N ALA A 163 -1.74 3.72 -15.97
CA ALA A 163 -0.33 4.11 -15.81
C ALA A 163 -0.14 5.64 -15.85
N ASP A 164 -0.90 6.37 -16.70
CA ASP A 164 -0.86 7.84 -16.73
C ASP A 164 -1.31 8.46 -15.41
N GLY A 165 -2.50 8.10 -14.91
CA GLY A 165 -3.00 8.65 -13.65
C GLY A 165 -2.14 8.26 -12.45
N LEU A 166 -1.66 7.02 -12.39
CA LEU A 166 -0.75 6.57 -11.33
C LEU A 166 0.60 7.28 -11.38
N ARG A 167 1.13 7.58 -12.57
CA ARG A 167 2.36 8.37 -12.73
C ARG A 167 2.17 9.76 -12.14
N ARG A 168 1.12 10.47 -12.56
CA ARG A 168 0.80 11.83 -12.06
C ARG A 168 0.66 11.82 -10.52
N LEU A 169 -0.06 10.86 -9.97
CA LEU A 169 -0.26 10.75 -8.53
C LEU A 169 1.05 10.38 -7.80
N SER A 170 1.88 9.51 -8.38
CA SER A 170 3.17 9.12 -7.80
C SER A 170 4.18 10.28 -7.81
N GLU A 171 4.20 11.09 -8.86
CA GLU A 171 5.00 12.32 -8.93
C GLU A 171 4.56 13.31 -7.83
N LEU A 172 3.24 13.47 -7.63
CA LEU A 172 2.71 14.25 -6.52
C LEU A 172 3.11 13.64 -5.16
N GLY A 173 2.94 12.32 -4.98
CA GLY A 173 3.31 11.59 -3.77
C GLY A 173 4.79 11.72 -3.41
N ALA A 174 5.67 11.83 -4.40
CA ALA A 174 7.10 12.04 -4.21
C ALA A 174 7.40 13.35 -3.45
N SER A 175 6.63 14.42 -3.69
CA SER A 175 6.79 15.70 -2.97
C SER A 175 6.44 15.58 -1.48
N TYR A 176 5.61 14.61 -1.11
CA TYR A 176 5.28 14.25 0.28
C TYR A 176 6.21 13.18 0.85
N ARG A 177 7.10 12.58 0.05
CA ARG A 177 7.94 11.43 0.38
C ARG A 177 7.12 10.18 0.70
N LEU A 178 6.02 9.98 -0.02
CA LEU A 178 5.10 8.87 0.13
C LEU A 178 5.12 7.97 -1.09
N ASN A 179 4.87 6.68 -0.87
CA ASN A 179 4.58 5.76 -1.94
C ASN A 179 3.09 5.83 -2.29
N VAL A 180 2.81 5.61 -3.57
CA VAL A 180 1.47 5.35 -4.11
C VAL A 180 1.44 3.88 -4.51
N ILE A 181 0.64 3.08 -3.83
CA ILE A 181 0.60 1.64 -4.05
C ILE A 181 -0.78 1.19 -4.50
N VAL A 182 -0.82 0.22 -5.39
CA VAL A 182 -2.05 -0.30 -5.97
C VAL A 182 -2.35 -1.69 -5.43
N GLU A 183 -3.56 -1.87 -4.94
CA GLU A 183 -4.10 -3.19 -4.61
C GLU A 183 -4.74 -3.83 -5.85
N ASN A 184 -4.63 -5.15 -5.98
CA ASN A 184 -5.49 -5.93 -6.86
C ASN A 184 -6.92 -5.94 -6.28
N HIS A 185 -7.77 -5.01 -6.75
CA HIS A 185 -9.08 -4.71 -6.15
C HIS A 185 -10.19 -4.63 -7.22
N GLY A 186 -10.38 -5.71 -7.95
CA GLY A 186 -11.40 -5.85 -8.99
C GLY A 186 -10.99 -5.31 -10.37
N GLY A 187 -11.76 -5.69 -11.38
CA GLY A 187 -11.46 -5.38 -12.78
C GLY A 187 -10.10 -5.93 -13.21
N LEU A 188 -9.41 -5.23 -14.11
CA LEU A 188 -8.09 -5.66 -14.58
C LEU A 188 -6.99 -5.59 -13.51
N SER A 189 -7.16 -4.82 -12.42
CA SER A 189 -6.18 -4.86 -11.32
C SER A 189 -6.13 -6.22 -10.62
N SER A 190 -7.21 -7.04 -10.71
CA SER A 190 -7.23 -8.43 -10.25
C SER A 190 -6.56 -9.43 -11.20
N ASN A 191 -5.91 -8.96 -12.28
CA ASN A 191 -5.04 -9.73 -13.14
C ASN A 191 -3.58 -9.33 -12.85
N GLY A 192 -2.81 -10.24 -12.24
CA GLY A 192 -1.45 -9.94 -11.80
C GLY A 192 -0.53 -9.49 -12.92
N LYS A 193 -0.64 -10.12 -14.11
CA LYS A 193 0.14 -9.73 -15.28
C LYS A 193 -0.18 -8.30 -15.74
N TRP A 194 -1.46 -7.93 -15.74
CA TRP A 194 -1.87 -6.56 -16.10
C TRP A 194 -1.31 -5.56 -15.10
N LEU A 195 -1.50 -5.80 -13.80
CA LEU A 195 -1.05 -4.89 -12.75
C LEU A 195 0.48 -4.73 -12.75
N ALA A 196 1.22 -5.84 -12.92
CA ALA A 196 2.67 -5.80 -13.07
C ALA A 196 3.11 -5.00 -14.31
N SER A 197 2.34 -5.07 -15.41
CA SER A 197 2.60 -4.28 -16.61
C SER A 197 2.33 -2.80 -16.41
N VAL A 198 1.30 -2.44 -15.65
CA VAL A 198 1.05 -1.05 -15.23
C VAL A 198 2.25 -0.53 -14.41
N MET A 199 2.74 -1.28 -13.42
CA MET A 199 3.91 -0.88 -12.62
C MET A 199 5.16 -0.66 -13.46
N LYS A 200 5.44 -1.56 -14.43
CA LYS A 200 6.56 -1.42 -15.38
C LYS A 200 6.41 -0.17 -16.25
N THR A 201 5.18 0.17 -16.65
CA THR A 201 4.90 1.35 -17.48
C THR A 201 5.07 2.63 -16.67
N VAL A 202 4.59 2.68 -15.43
CA VAL A 202 4.80 3.82 -14.53
C VAL A 202 6.28 4.01 -14.23
N ASN A 203 6.99 2.97 -13.87
CA ASN A 203 8.44 2.95 -13.64
C ASN A 203 8.95 4.10 -12.75
N LEU A 204 8.27 4.32 -11.62
CA LEU A 204 8.69 5.26 -10.59
C LEU A 204 9.00 4.52 -9.28
N PRO A 205 10.06 4.88 -8.54
CA PRO A 205 10.50 4.15 -7.36
C PRO A 205 9.50 4.19 -6.20
N ASN A 206 8.63 5.20 -6.16
CA ASN A 206 7.57 5.35 -5.16
C ASN A 206 6.19 4.87 -5.67
N CYS A 207 6.10 4.31 -6.88
CA CYS A 207 4.91 3.58 -7.32
C CYS A 207 5.12 2.09 -7.08
N GLY A 208 4.11 1.41 -6.52
CA GLY A 208 4.23 0.00 -6.21
C GLY A 208 2.89 -0.70 -6.07
N THR A 209 2.91 -1.90 -5.51
CA THR A 209 1.72 -2.71 -5.27
C THR A 209 1.52 -3.01 -3.79
N LEU A 210 0.27 -3.32 -3.45
CA LEU A 210 -0.17 -3.99 -2.24
C LEU A 210 -0.86 -5.28 -2.70
N PRO A 211 -0.12 -6.39 -2.89
CA PRO A 211 -0.73 -7.67 -3.25
C PRO A 211 -1.66 -8.15 -2.15
N ASP A 212 -2.95 -8.30 -2.48
CA ASP A 212 -3.98 -8.85 -1.62
C ASP A 212 -4.20 -10.34 -1.96
N PHE A 213 -4.30 -11.20 -0.95
CA PHE A 213 -4.38 -12.66 -1.15
C PHE A 213 -5.73 -13.12 -1.71
N GLY A 214 -6.80 -12.33 -1.56
CA GLY A 214 -8.16 -12.73 -1.87
C GLY A 214 -8.74 -12.15 -3.16
N ASN A 215 -8.32 -10.97 -3.56
CA ASN A 215 -8.99 -10.16 -4.59
C ASN A 215 -8.62 -10.53 -6.05
N PHE A 216 -8.20 -11.74 -6.33
CA PHE A 216 -7.89 -12.17 -7.70
C PHE A 216 -9.08 -12.76 -8.46
N HIS A 217 -10.17 -13.10 -7.76
CA HIS A 217 -11.39 -13.67 -8.36
C HIS A 217 -11.09 -14.92 -9.21
N GLU A 218 -11.24 -14.84 -10.54
CA GLU A 218 -10.99 -15.95 -11.48
C GLU A 218 -9.50 -16.13 -11.83
N TYR A 219 -8.66 -15.13 -11.53
CA TYR A 219 -7.21 -15.23 -11.75
C TYR A 219 -6.55 -16.09 -10.67
N ASP A 220 -5.55 -16.91 -11.03
CA ASP A 220 -4.79 -17.67 -10.04
C ASP A 220 -4.12 -16.72 -9.03
N ARG A 221 -4.57 -16.74 -7.79
CA ARG A 221 -4.09 -15.84 -6.73
C ARG A 221 -2.61 -15.99 -6.42
N TYR A 222 -2.07 -17.22 -6.50
CA TYR A 222 -0.66 -17.47 -6.24
C TYR A 222 0.21 -16.94 -7.36
N LEU A 223 -0.23 -17.11 -8.61
CA LEU A 223 0.41 -16.49 -9.76
C LEU A 223 0.32 -14.98 -9.68
N GLY A 224 -0.87 -14.43 -9.37
CA GLY A 224 -1.10 -12.99 -9.28
C GLY A 224 -0.24 -12.33 -8.21
N VAL A 225 -0.14 -12.91 -7.01
CA VAL A 225 0.78 -12.42 -5.97
C VAL A 225 2.22 -12.51 -6.46
N LYS A 226 2.65 -13.65 -7.03
CA LYS A 226 4.01 -13.83 -7.57
C LYS A 226 4.38 -12.76 -8.61
N GLU A 227 3.44 -12.37 -9.48
CA GLU A 227 3.67 -11.37 -10.53
C GLU A 227 3.74 -9.93 -9.98
N THR A 228 3.03 -9.64 -8.89
CA THR A 228 2.94 -8.30 -8.31
C THR A 228 3.96 -8.07 -7.19
N MET A 229 4.44 -9.12 -6.51
CA MET A 229 5.45 -9.02 -5.45
C MET A 229 6.73 -8.27 -5.80
N PRO A 230 7.27 -8.30 -7.04
CA PRO A 230 8.46 -7.50 -7.39
C PRO A 230 8.28 -5.98 -7.22
N PHE A 231 7.03 -5.51 -7.13
CA PHE A 231 6.68 -4.10 -6.94
C PHE A 231 6.08 -3.83 -5.54
N ALA A 232 5.96 -4.85 -4.70
CA ALA A 232 5.25 -4.74 -3.42
C ALA A 232 5.96 -3.80 -2.44
N LYS A 233 5.17 -2.98 -1.78
CA LYS A 233 5.59 -2.14 -0.65
C LYS A 233 4.79 -2.40 0.62
N ALA A 234 3.68 -3.13 0.48
CA ALA A 234 2.86 -3.69 1.55
C ALA A 234 2.23 -4.98 1.03
N VAL A 235 1.63 -5.79 1.90
CA VAL A 235 0.93 -7.04 1.55
C VAL A 235 -0.33 -7.13 2.41
N SER A 236 -1.48 -7.48 1.79
CA SER A 236 -2.74 -7.72 2.50
C SER A 236 -3.04 -9.21 2.59
N ALA A 237 -3.10 -9.72 3.82
CA ALA A 237 -3.50 -11.08 4.14
C ALA A 237 -5.03 -11.16 4.30
N LYS A 238 -5.74 -11.01 3.19
CA LYS A 238 -7.21 -11.12 3.17
C LYS A 238 -7.67 -12.51 3.57
N SER A 239 -8.63 -12.56 4.47
CA SER A 239 -9.21 -13.79 4.99
C SER A 239 -10.74 -13.69 5.09
N HIS A 240 -11.42 -14.84 4.96
CA HIS A 240 -12.88 -14.91 5.00
C HIS A 240 -13.37 -16.01 5.92
N GLU A 241 -12.90 -17.25 5.73
CA GLU A 241 -13.39 -18.43 6.40
C GLU A 241 -12.26 -19.32 6.86
N PHE A 242 -12.45 -20.02 7.97
CA PHE A 242 -11.46 -20.91 8.55
C PHE A 242 -12.05 -22.31 8.74
N ASP A 243 -11.22 -23.32 8.53
CA ASP A 243 -11.52 -24.70 8.86
C ASP A 243 -11.32 -24.99 10.36
N GLU A 244 -11.58 -26.22 10.78
CA GLU A 244 -11.45 -26.65 12.19
C GLU A 244 -9.99 -26.59 12.70
N ASP A 245 -9.01 -26.67 11.81
CA ASP A 245 -7.60 -26.57 12.13
C ASP A 245 -7.10 -25.11 12.13
N GLY A 246 -7.96 -24.14 11.79
CA GLY A 246 -7.66 -22.72 11.75
C GLY A 246 -6.94 -22.27 10.47
N ASN A 247 -6.98 -23.05 9.38
CA ASN A 247 -6.48 -22.62 8.09
C ASN A 247 -7.54 -21.82 7.34
N GLU A 248 -7.11 -20.81 6.59
CA GLU A 248 -8.02 -20.09 5.69
C GLU A 248 -8.43 -20.99 4.52
N VAL A 249 -9.75 -21.09 4.28
CA VAL A 249 -10.33 -22.09 3.37
C VAL A 249 -10.05 -21.79 1.90
N ARG A 250 -9.97 -20.50 1.53
CA ARG A 250 -9.82 -20.05 0.13
C ARG A 250 -8.37 -19.89 -0.29
N THR A 251 -7.47 -19.70 0.69
CA THR A 251 -6.06 -19.39 0.44
C THR A 251 -5.16 -20.21 1.34
N ASP A 252 -4.30 -21.03 0.76
CA ASP A 252 -3.22 -21.68 1.50
C ASP A 252 -2.16 -20.63 1.88
N TYR A 253 -2.17 -20.18 3.12
CA TYR A 253 -1.27 -19.17 3.65
C TYR A 253 0.19 -19.63 3.69
N ARG A 254 0.46 -20.93 3.86
CA ARG A 254 1.82 -21.48 3.82
C ARG A 254 2.42 -21.35 2.42
N LYS A 255 1.64 -21.71 1.40
CA LYS A 255 2.03 -21.53 0.00
C LYS A 255 2.18 -20.05 -0.35
N MET A 256 1.23 -19.22 0.09
CA MET A 256 1.23 -17.79 -0.19
C MET A 256 2.42 -17.07 0.43
N MET A 257 2.71 -17.33 1.70
CA MET A 257 3.84 -16.70 2.39
C MET A 257 5.21 -17.15 1.87
N LYS A 258 5.32 -18.37 1.36
CA LYS A 258 6.54 -18.80 0.62
C LYS A 258 6.78 -17.95 -0.63
N ILE A 259 5.72 -17.57 -1.36
CA ILE A 259 5.81 -16.68 -2.53
C ILE A 259 6.24 -15.27 -2.09
N VAL A 260 5.64 -14.74 -1.03
CA VAL A 260 5.96 -13.43 -0.47
C VAL A 260 7.43 -13.34 -0.06
N LEU A 261 7.90 -14.32 0.73
CA LEU A 261 9.28 -14.37 1.21
C LEU A 261 10.29 -14.64 0.09
N ALA A 262 9.94 -15.44 -0.92
CA ALA A 262 10.78 -15.68 -2.09
C ALA A 262 11.04 -14.42 -2.93
N ALA A 263 10.18 -13.38 -2.81
CA ALA A 263 10.40 -12.07 -3.38
C ALA A 263 11.26 -11.15 -2.49
N ASN A 264 11.87 -11.68 -1.44
CA ASN A 264 12.66 -10.95 -0.45
C ASN A 264 11.88 -9.85 0.28
N TYR A 265 10.56 -10.07 0.50
CA TYR A 265 9.72 -9.17 1.27
C TYR A 265 9.69 -9.59 2.73
N HIS A 266 10.13 -8.71 3.62
CA HIS A 266 10.22 -8.90 5.07
C HIS A 266 9.52 -7.77 5.84
N GLY A 267 8.61 -7.04 5.18
CA GLY A 267 7.85 -5.96 5.77
C GLY A 267 6.61 -6.43 6.53
N TYR A 268 5.63 -5.55 6.62
CA TYR A 268 4.35 -5.85 7.28
C TYR A 268 3.40 -6.61 6.36
N VAL A 269 2.73 -7.60 6.94
CA VAL A 269 1.61 -8.34 6.34
C VAL A 269 0.35 -7.94 7.09
N GLY A 270 -0.50 -7.18 6.42
CA GLY A 270 -1.71 -6.59 6.99
C GLY A 270 -2.85 -7.59 7.05
N ILE A 271 -3.44 -7.77 8.22
CA ILE A 271 -4.66 -8.54 8.38
C ILE A 271 -5.82 -7.76 7.78
N GLU A 272 -6.57 -8.37 6.87
CA GLU A 272 -7.82 -7.85 6.34
C GLU A 272 -8.90 -8.94 6.34
N TYR A 273 -9.69 -8.98 7.41
CA TYR A 273 -10.76 -9.96 7.55
C TYR A 273 -12.08 -9.41 7.01
N GLU A 274 -12.68 -10.12 6.05
CA GLU A 274 -13.96 -9.79 5.44
C GLU A 274 -15.01 -10.91 5.54
N GLY A 275 -14.73 -11.92 6.34
CA GLY A 275 -15.62 -13.06 6.53
C GLY A 275 -16.94 -12.68 7.23
N ARG A 276 -17.96 -13.55 7.05
CA ARG A 276 -19.28 -13.39 7.68
C ARG A 276 -19.63 -14.51 8.64
N LYS A 277 -18.87 -15.60 8.65
CA LYS A 277 -19.12 -16.77 9.50
C LYS A 277 -18.70 -16.50 10.96
N HIS A 278 -17.65 -15.75 11.15
CA HIS A 278 -17.18 -15.30 12.46
C HIS A 278 -17.44 -13.80 12.64
N SER A 279 -17.42 -13.35 13.89
CA SER A 279 -17.35 -11.92 14.20
C SER A 279 -16.04 -11.32 13.66
N GLU A 280 -15.97 -10.01 13.49
CA GLU A 280 -14.72 -9.33 13.10
C GLU A 280 -13.60 -9.59 14.11
N ASP A 281 -13.92 -9.56 15.41
CA ASP A 281 -12.99 -9.87 16.49
C ASP A 281 -12.40 -11.29 16.38
N GLU A 282 -13.25 -12.29 16.19
CA GLU A 282 -12.81 -13.68 16.03
C GLU A 282 -12.00 -13.87 14.73
N GLY A 283 -12.46 -13.30 13.61
CA GLY A 283 -11.78 -13.43 12.32
C GLY A 283 -10.38 -12.79 12.32
N ILE A 284 -10.24 -11.63 12.96
CA ILE A 284 -8.92 -10.98 13.13
C ILE A 284 -7.99 -11.87 13.96
N LYS A 285 -8.47 -12.42 15.09
CA LYS A 285 -7.68 -13.33 15.94
C LYS A 285 -7.28 -14.61 15.23
N LEU A 286 -8.17 -15.20 14.44
CA LEU A 286 -7.89 -16.39 13.63
C LEU A 286 -6.84 -16.09 12.56
N THR A 287 -6.97 -14.98 11.84
CA THR A 287 -5.99 -14.57 10.82
C THR A 287 -4.62 -14.32 11.44
N LYS A 288 -4.58 -13.61 12.58
CA LYS A 288 -3.33 -13.37 13.32
C LYS A 288 -2.66 -14.67 13.72
N LYS A 289 -3.41 -15.59 14.35
CA LYS A 289 -2.91 -16.90 14.77
C LYS A 289 -2.35 -17.70 13.59
N LEU A 290 -3.04 -17.70 12.44
CA LEU A 290 -2.59 -18.37 11.24
C LEU A 290 -1.28 -17.77 10.72
N LEU A 291 -1.15 -16.45 10.64
CA LEU A 291 0.08 -15.79 10.23
C LEU A 291 1.25 -16.09 11.20
N GLU A 292 1.01 -16.08 12.51
CA GLU A 292 2.01 -16.42 13.51
C GLU A 292 2.48 -17.89 13.39
N THR A 293 1.53 -18.81 13.16
CA THR A 293 1.82 -20.25 12.95
C THR A 293 2.68 -20.43 11.69
N VAL A 294 2.27 -19.82 10.56
CA VAL A 294 3.01 -19.92 9.29
C VAL A 294 4.40 -19.28 9.42
N ARG A 295 4.52 -18.16 10.15
CA ARG A 295 5.82 -17.53 10.40
C ARG A 295 6.76 -18.45 11.19
N ALA A 296 6.26 -19.10 12.24
CA ALA A 296 7.04 -20.05 13.04
C ALA A 296 7.48 -21.26 12.21
N GLU A 297 6.57 -21.84 11.42
CA GLU A 297 6.87 -22.99 10.53
C GLU A 297 7.93 -22.67 9.45
N LEU A 298 7.88 -21.45 8.90
CA LEU A 298 8.84 -21.01 7.86
C LEU A 298 10.18 -20.52 8.41
N SER A 299 10.26 -20.30 9.74
CA SER A 299 11.49 -19.90 10.44
C SER A 299 12.30 -21.10 10.93
N ALA A 300 11.68 -22.29 10.97
CA ALA A 300 12.29 -23.55 11.42
C ALA A 300 13.13 -24.19 10.30
#